data_615fba6f1a679425f2a0f7311278aeb8
#
_entry.id   615fba6f1a679425f2a0f7311278aeb8
#
_cell.length_a   1.000
_cell.length_b   1.000
_cell.length_c   1.000
_cell.angle_alpha   90.00
_cell.angle_beta   90.00
_cell.angle_gamma   90.00
#
_symmetry.space_group_name_H-M   'P 1'
#
loop_
_entity.id
_entity.type
_entity.pdbx_description
1 polymer ?
#
loop_
_entity_poly.entity_id
_entity_poly.type
_entity_poly.pdbx_seq_one_letter_code
_entity_poly.pdbx_strand_id
1 'polypeptide(L)'
;MKSLRLMLCALPLALPLALTGCSTMSAVNWSAAYPWNWFGSSNEVTEQGVGKLTASTPLNEQAISDALGGSYRLRSGMKTTDGKIVHYFEALKDDKLALTINGDGGTVSRIDVRDSAIPAASGVKIGTPFRELYSKAFGNCEKGAPDNGAVVECKAAGSQHISYAFTGHWSGPDELMPSDDTLKNWKVSKIIWRR
;
A
#
# COMPACT_ATOMS: atom_id res chain seq x y z
N MET A 1 66.25 31.22 33.11
CA MET A 1 65.46 32.11 34.02
C MET A 1 63.97 31.76 33.81
N LYS A 2 63.39 31.34 34.90
CA LYS A 2 62.02 31.54 35.37
C LYS A 2 60.91 30.95 34.45
N SER A 3 60.35 29.85 34.83
CA SER A 3 59.26 29.61 35.79
C SER A 3 57.92 30.17 35.25
N LEU A 4 56.77 29.54 35.22
CA LEU A 4 56.07 29.02 36.37
C LEU A 4 54.68 28.54 35.94
N ARG A 5 54.36 27.33 36.33
CA ARG A 5 53.12 26.99 37.09
C ARG A 5 51.75 27.20 36.43
N LEU A 6 51.05 26.12 36.39
CA LEU A 6 49.97 25.63 37.28
C LEU A 6 48.59 26.19 36.88
N MET A 7 47.58 25.48 36.76
CA MET A 7 46.72 24.62 37.60
C MET A 7 45.59 24.13 36.72
N LEU A 8 45.34 22.87 36.67
CA LEU A 8 44.43 22.11 37.53
C LEU A 8 43.06 22.80 37.77
N CYS A 9 42.03 22.24 37.17
CA CYS A 9 40.90 21.74 37.94
C CYS A 9 40.00 20.91 37.06
N ALA A 10 40.11 19.63 37.28
CA ALA A 10 39.13 18.64 36.88
C ALA A 10 37.96 18.71 37.85
N LEU A 11 36.72 18.61 37.35
CA LEU A 11 35.62 18.01 38.10
C LEU A 11 34.63 17.42 37.11
N PRO A 12 34.45 16.10 37.12
CA PRO A 12 33.32 15.47 36.43
C PRO A 12 32.14 15.52 37.40
N LEU A 13 31.14 16.32 37.09
CA LEU A 13 29.83 16.19 37.74
C LEU A 13 29.07 15.05 37.04
N ALA A 14 29.18 13.86 37.56
CA ALA A 14 28.35 12.74 37.24
C ALA A 14 26.96 13.00 37.86
N LEU A 15 25.99 13.32 37.03
CA LEU A 15 24.59 13.32 37.41
C LEU A 15 23.96 11.99 36.91
N PRO A 16 23.50 11.11 37.78
CA PRO A 16 22.71 9.95 37.36
C PRO A 16 21.28 10.45 37.12
N LEU A 17 20.92 10.65 35.86
CA LEU A 17 19.51 10.74 35.48
C LEU A 17 18.91 9.36 35.56
N ALA A 18 18.14 9.14 36.62
CA ALA A 18 17.23 8.01 36.76
C ALA A 18 16.17 8.10 35.65
N LEU A 19 16.32 7.26 34.64
CA LEU A 19 15.30 7.03 33.62
C LEU A 19 14.23 6.08 34.19
N THR A 20 13.26 6.64 34.88
CA THR A 20 11.94 6.01 35.06
C THR A 20 11.06 6.43 33.90
N GLY A 21 11.09 5.69 32.81
CA GLY A 21 10.22 5.94 31.67
C GLY A 21 9.52 4.64 31.31
N CYS A 22 8.27 4.50 31.77
CA CYS A 22 7.36 3.43 31.43
C CYS A 22 7.17 3.31 29.91
N SER A 23 7.41 2.11 29.43
CA SER A 23 6.70 1.36 28.38
C SER A 23 5.51 2.06 27.68
N THR A 24 5.79 2.84 26.66
CA THR A 24 4.85 3.12 25.56
C THR A 24 5.58 3.16 24.22
N MET A 25 6.49 2.21 24.01
CA MET A 25 7.25 2.11 22.75
C MET A 25 6.69 1.08 21.78
N SER A 26 5.40 0.75 21.84
CA SER A 26 4.83 -0.29 20.98
C SER A 26 4.26 0.21 19.65
N ALA A 27 4.49 1.45 19.25
CA ALA A 27 3.94 1.99 17.99
C ALA A 27 4.93 2.78 17.14
N VAL A 28 6.22 2.72 17.42
CA VAL A 28 7.20 3.36 16.54
C VAL A 28 7.56 2.38 15.43
N ASN A 29 7.03 2.63 14.23
CA ASN A 29 7.44 1.90 13.04
C ASN A 29 8.88 2.28 12.67
N TRP A 30 9.84 1.52 13.20
CA TRP A 30 11.28 1.73 12.94
C TRP A 30 11.68 1.50 11.48
N SER A 31 10.79 0.93 10.65
CA SER A 31 11.06 0.74 9.23
C SER A 31 11.24 2.08 8.50
N ALA A 32 10.64 3.16 8.99
CA ALA A 32 10.81 4.51 8.44
C ALA A 32 12.20 5.12 8.72
N ALA A 33 12.96 4.57 9.68
CA ALA A 33 14.26 5.11 10.08
C ALA A 33 15.44 4.55 9.28
N TYR A 34 15.23 3.58 8.41
CA TYR A 34 16.31 3.04 7.58
C TYR A 34 16.60 3.95 6.38
N PRO A 35 17.88 4.36 6.15
CA PRO A 35 18.22 5.29 5.06
C PRO A 35 17.83 4.82 3.66
N TRP A 36 17.75 3.50 3.43
CA TRP A 36 17.29 2.94 2.15
C TRP A 36 15.78 3.04 1.93
N ASN A 37 14.99 3.30 2.98
CA ASN A 37 13.57 3.64 2.83
C ASN A 37 13.35 5.09 2.39
N TRP A 38 14.37 5.95 2.51
CA TRP A 38 14.33 7.31 1.94
C TRP A 38 14.49 7.31 0.41
N PHE A 39 15.03 6.23 -0.14
CA PHE A 39 15.06 5.97 -1.57
C PHE A 39 13.97 4.96 -1.95
N GLY A 40 12.90 4.86 -1.14
CA GLY A 40 11.77 3.97 -1.34
C GLY A 40 11.32 3.99 -2.80
N SER A 41 10.98 2.85 -3.33
CA SER A 41 10.49 2.71 -4.70
C SER A 41 9.49 3.83 -4.94
N SER A 42 9.71 4.64 -5.98
CA SER A 42 8.86 5.79 -6.31
C SER A 42 7.38 5.43 -6.51
N ASN A 43 7.08 4.14 -6.48
CA ASN A 43 5.76 3.55 -6.66
C ASN A 43 5.46 2.55 -5.53
N GLU A 44 5.05 3.05 -4.38
CA GLU A 44 4.54 2.28 -3.25
C GLU A 44 3.07 2.66 -3.01
N VAL A 45 2.25 1.71 -2.54
CA VAL A 45 0.85 2.00 -2.16
C VAL A 45 0.83 2.46 -0.71
N THR A 46 0.43 3.72 -0.53
CA THR A 46 0.31 4.38 0.78
C THR A 46 -1.13 4.84 1.02
N GLU A 47 -1.42 5.40 2.20
CA GLU A 47 -2.74 6.01 2.48
C GLU A 47 -3.07 7.16 1.52
N GLN A 48 -2.07 7.85 0.96
CA GLN A 48 -2.25 8.99 0.07
C GLN A 48 -2.48 8.59 -1.39
N GLY A 49 -2.09 7.37 -1.78
CA GLY A 49 -2.18 6.92 -3.17
C GLY A 49 -1.10 5.91 -3.54
N VAL A 50 -0.71 5.91 -4.81
CA VAL A 50 0.31 5.03 -5.38
C VAL A 50 1.43 5.87 -5.98
N GLY A 51 2.59 5.89 -5.34
CA GLY A 51 3.66 6.81 -5.72
C GLY A 51 3.20 8.26 -5.65
N LYS A 52 3.18 8.97 -6.78
CA LYS A 52 2.68 10.35 -6.88
C LYS A 52 1.21 10.44 -7.32
N LEU A 53 0.55 9.33 -7.63
CA LEU A 53 -0.88 9.30 -7.93
C LEU A 53 -1.66 9.42 -6.62
N THR A 54 -2.46 10.47 -6.49
CA THR A 54 -3.26 10.77 -5.29
C THR A 54 -4.71 11.10 -5.67
N ALA A 55 -5.58 11.25 -4.69
CA ALA A 55 -6.97 11.68 -4.89
C ALA A 55 -7.11 13.03 -5.63
N SER A 56 -6.11 13.90 -5.57
CA SER A 56 -6.11 15.20 -6.26
C SER A 56 -5.55 15.15 -7.68
N THR A 57 -5.00 14.02 -8.12
CA THR A 57 -4.46 13.87 -9.47
C THR A 57 -5.58 13.94 -10.50
N PRO A 58 -5.51 14.85 -11.49
CA PRO A 58 -6.50 14.90 -12.57
C PRO A 58 -6.52 13.59 -13.37
N LEU A 59 -7.70 13.12 -13.74
CA LEU A 59 -7.86 11.91 -14.55
C LEU A 59 -7.63 12.22 -16.04
N ASN A 60 -6.40 12.51 -16.41
CA ASN A 60 -5.97 12.68 -17.78
C ASN A 60 -4.59 12.05 -17.99
N GLU A 61 -4.27 11.77 -19.25
CA GLU A 61 -3.07 11.04 -19.63
C GLU A 61 -1.79 11.72 -19.16
N GLN A 62 -1.68 13.06 -19.34
CA GLN A 62 -0.48 13.81 -18.97
C GLN A 62 -0.23 13.75 -17.46
N ALA A 63 -1.23 14.06 -16.64
CA ALA A 63 -1.08 14.07 -15.18
C ALA A 63 -0.76 12.67 -14.63
N ILE A 64 -1.37 11.62 -15.19
CA ILE A 64 -1.10 10.24 -14.80
C ILE A 64 0.32 9.83 -15.23
N SER A 65 0.73 10.16 -16.46
CA SER A 65 2.07 9.86 -16.96
C SER A 65 3.15 10.53 -16.12
N ASP A 66 2.97 11.81 -15.79
CA ASP A 66 3.91 12.58 -14.96
C ASP A 66 4.00 11.98 -13.53
N ALA A 67 2.86 11.61 -12.95
CA ALA A 67 2.81 10.99 -11.62
C ALA A 67 3.47 9.61 -11.59
N LEU A 68 3.41 8.86 -12.70
CA LEU A 68 4.06 7.55 -12.86
C LEU A 68 5.49 7.63 -13.40
N GLY A 69 6.03 8.85 -13.62
CA GLY A 69 7.39 9.06 -14.09
C GLY A 69 7.63 8.61 -15.54
N GLY A 70 6.59 8.58 -16.37
CA GLY A 70 6.68 8.21 -17.79
C GLY A 70 7.06 6.76 -18.09
N SER A 71 7.09 5.89 -17.07
CA SER A 71 7.59 4.52 -17.20
C SER A 71 6.54 3.50 -17.67
N TYR A 72 5.29 3.96 -17.88
CA TYR A 72 4.17 3.11 -18.26
C TYR A 72 3.56 3.60 -19.58
N ARG A 73 3.15 2.66 -20.42
CA ARG A 73 2.30 2.96 -21.58
C ARG A 73 0.85 3.07 -21.10
N LEU A 74 0.24 4.22 -21.31
CA LEU A 74 -1.15 4.47 -20.91
C LEU A 74 -2.12 4.09 -22.01
N ARG A 75 -3.27 3.58 -21.61
CA ARG A 75 -4.42 3.30 -22.48
C ARG A 75 -5.68 3.77 -21.76
N SER A 76 -6.44 4.65 -22.39
CA SER A 76 -7.72 5.11 -21.87
C SER A 76 -8.85 4.14 -22.25
N GLY A 77 -9.85 4.06 -21.39
CA GLY A 77 -11.07 3.30 -21.63
C GLY A 77 -12.29 3.93 -20.94
N MET A 78 -13.45 3.41 -21.30
CA MET A 78 -14.71 3.76 -20.67
C MET A 78 -15.44 2.48 -20.26
N LYS A 79 -16.12 2.52 -19.12
CA LYS A 79 -16.97 1.44 -18.66
C LYS A 79 -18.26 2.01 -18.06
N THR A 80 -19.30 1.21 -18.03
CA THR A 80 -20.53 1.56 -17.32
C THR A 80 -20.46 1.01 -15.90
N THR A 81 -20.65 1.88 -14.91
CA THR A 81 -20.75 1.52 -13.49
C THR A 81 -21.99 2.24 -12.94
N ASP A 82 -22.91 1.50 -12.34
CA ASP A 82 -24.17 2.03 -11.79
C ASP A 82 -24.94 2.93 -12.77
N GLY A 83 -24.99 2.51 -14.04
CA GLY A 83 -25.66 3.24 -15.12
C GLY A 83 -24.97 4.51 -15.60
N LYS A 84 -23.77 4.82 -15.08
CA LYS A 84 -22.96 5.97 -15.50
C LYS A 84 -21.75 5.52 -16.30
N ILE A 85 -21.42 6.29 -17.33
CA ILE A 85 -20.16 6.10 -18.06
C ILE A 85 -19.04 6.71 -17.24
N VAL A 86 -18.06 5.87 -16.86
CA VAL A 86 -16.86 6.30 -16.15
C VAL A 86 -15.63 6.07 -17.01
N HIS A 87 -14.73 7.05 -17.00
CA HIS A 87 -13.44 6.94 -17.68
C HIS A 87 -12.41 6.28 -16.75
N TYR A 88 -11.52 5.51 -17.33
CA TYR A 88 -10.38 4.93 -16.61
C TYR A 88 -9.15 4.92 -17.51
N PHE A 89 -7.99 4.74 -16.89
CA PHE A 89 -6.73 4.49 -17.56
C PHE A 89 -6.14 3.16 -17.11
N GLU A 90 -5.52 2.48 -18.04
CA GLU A 90 -4.67 1.32 -17.79
C GLU A 90 -3.22 1.72 -18.02
N ALA A 91 -2.38 1.46 -17.02
CA ALA A 91 -0.95 1.63 -17.14
C ALA A 91 -0.31 0.26 -17.37
N LEU A 92 0.34 0.11 -18.51
CA LEU A 92 0.99 -1.13 -18.93
C LEU A 92 2.51 -0.99 -18.83
N LYS A 93 3.14 -2.04 -18.31
CA LYS A 93 4.59 -2.19 -18.25
C LYS A 93 4.96 -3.52 -18.92
N ASP A 94 5.85 -3.49 -19.89
CA ASP A 94 6.22 -4.68 -20.69
C ASP A 94 4.96 -5.40 -21.24
N ASP A 95 4.01 -4.62 -21.79
CA ASP A 95 2.71 -5.05 -22.30
C ASP A 95 1.80 -5.78 -21.29
N LYS A 96 2.15 -5.78 -20.01
CA LYS A 96 1.33 -6.33 -18.93
C LYS A 96 0.61 -5.22 -18.19
N LEU A 97 -0.65 -5.48 -17.82
CA LEU A 97 -1.45 -4.56 -17.01
C LEU A 97 -0.84 -4.44 -15.59
N ALA A 98 -0.27 -3.29 -15.30
CA ALA A 98 0.34 -2.96 -14.02
C ALA A 98 -0.63 -2.26 -13.08
N LEU A 99 -1.34 -1.24 -13.59
CA LEU A 99 -2.32 -0.48 -12.80
C LEU A 99 -3.59 -0.24 -13.63
N THR A 100 -4.73 -0.19 -12.92
CA THR A 100 -5.98 0.38 -13.45
C THR A 100 -6.34 1.58 -12.59
N ILE A 101 -6.47 2.75 -13.20
CA ILE A 101 -6.71 4.05 -12.53
C ILE A 101 -8.10 4.51 -12.91
N ASN A 102 -9.00 4.55 -11.94
CA ASN A 102 -10.38 4.97 -12.12
C ASN A 102 -10.57 6.36 -11.53
N GLY A 103 -11.46 7.14 -12.13
CA GLY A 103 -11.80 8.47 -11.64
C GLY A 103 -13.25 8.65 -11.29
N ASP A 104 -13.47 9.68 -10.50
CA ASP A 104 -14.78 10.24 -10.21
C ASP A 104 -14.64 11.75 -10.09
N GLY A 105 -15.58 12.50 -10.71
CA GLY A 105 -15.51 13.97 -10.72
C GLY A 105 -14.27 14.57 -11.39
N GLY A 106 -13.63 13.83 -12.34
CA GLY A 106 -12.46 14.29 -13.07
C GLY A 106 -11.12 14.11 -12.35
N THR A 107 -11.10 13.49 -11.18
CA THR A 107 -9.90 13.16 -10.43
C THR A 107 -9.82 11.65 -10.12
N VAL A 108 -8.64 11.17 -9.74
CA VAL A 108 -8.43 9.77 -9.35
C VAL A 108 -9.23 9.44 -8.09
N SER A 109 -9.98 8.34 -8.13
CA SER A 109 -10.79 7.86 -7.01
C SER A 109 -10.42 6.45 -6.55
N ARG A 110 -9.87 5.63 -7.47
CA ARG A 110 -9.45 4.26 -7.18
C ARG A 110 -8.29 3.87 -8.06
N ILE A 111 -7.32 3.16 -7.47
CA ILE A 111 -6.19 2.58 -8.18
C ILE A 111 -6.09 1.10 -7.82
N ASP A 112 -6.16 0.24 -8.82
CA ASP A 112 -5.95 -1.21 -8.69
C ASP A 112 -4.54 -1.53 -9.15
N VAL A 113 -3.68 -1.97 -8.25
CA VAL A 113 -2.28 -2.34 -8.52
C VAL A 113 -2.17 -3.84 -8.72
N ARG A 114 -1.57 -4.27 -9.83
CA ARG A 114 -1.30 -5.66 -10.20
C ARG A 114 0.19 -5.94 -10.41
N ASP A 115 1.02 -4.91 -10.43
CA ASP A 115 2.47 -5.04 -10.57
C ASP A 115 3.09 -5.48 -9.23
N SER A 116 3.74 -6.64 -9.23
CA SER A 116 4.43 -7.17 -8.05
C SER A 116 5.63 -6.33 -7.59
N ALA A 117 6.10 -5.42 -8.45
CA ALA A 117 7.15 -4.46 -8.11
C ALA A 117 6.66 -3.28 -7.27
N ILE A 118 5.33 -3.13 -7.12
CA ILE A 118 4.70 -2.06 -6.34
C ILE A 118 4.13 -2.67 -5.04
N PRO A 119 4.86 -2.63 -3.92
CA PRO A 119 4.38 -3.10 -2.63
C PRO A 119 3.41 -2.10 -1.99
N ALA A 120 2.64 -2.56 -1.03
CA ALA A 120 2.04 -1.66 -0.04
C ALA A 120 3.11 -1.21 0.98
N ALA A 121 2.93 -0.03 1.60
CA ALA A 121 3.81 0.49 2.66
C ALA A 121 3.95 -0.47 3.85
N SER A 122 2.96 -1.34 4.07
CA SER A 122 3.02 -2.45 5.03
C SER A 122 3.95 -3.60 4.63
N GLY A 123 4.54 -3.57 3.43
CA GLY A 123 5.37 -4.64 2.87
C GLY A 123 4.60 -5.73 2.13
N VAL A 124 3.26 -5.68 2.10
CA VAL A 124 2.42 -6.64 1.37
C VAL A 124 2.61 -6.47 -0.14
N LYS A 125 2.74 -7.60 -0.85
CA LYS A 125 2.96 -7.65 -2.30
C LYS A 125 1.93 -8.54 -2.98
N ILE A 126 1.80 -8.38 -4.30
CA ILE A 126 1.10 -9.35 -5.14
C ILE A 126 1.73 -10.73 -4.92
N GLY A 127 0.88 -11.74 -4.69
CA GLY A 127 1.32 -13.10 -4.38
C GLY A 127 1.40 -13.43 -2.89
N THR A 128 1.29 -12.45 -1.98
CA THR A 128 1.26 -12.71 -0.53
C THR A 128 0.07 -13.61 -0.17
N PRO A 129 0.25 -14.73 0.53
CA PRO A 129 -0.83 -15.62 0.93
C PRO A 129 -1.77 -14.98 1.96
N PHE A 130 -3.06 -15.30 1.88
CA PHE A 130 -4.09 -14.84 2.83
C PHE A 130 -3.71 -15.12 4.29
N ARG A 131 -3.24 -16.34 4.58
CA ARG A 131 -2.86 -16.78 5.95
C ARG A 131 -1.76 -15.94 6.61
N GLU A 132 -0.97 -15.20 5.83
CA GLU A 132 0.07 -14.32 6.38
C GLU A 132 -0.50 -12.99 6.86
N LEU A 133 -1.68 -12.60 6.37
CA LEU A 133 -2.31 -11.32 6.65
C LEU A 133 -3.53 -11.44 7.56
N TYR A 134 -4.28 -12.54 7.44
CA TYR A 134 -5.54 -12.76 8.14
C TYR A 134 -5.64 -14.18 8.68
N SER A 135 -6.10 -14.29 9.92
CA SER A 135 -6.45 -15.57 10.53
C SER A 135 -7.86 -16.06 10.13
N LYS A 136 -8.76 -15.11 9.77
CA LYS A 136 -10.13 -15.34 9.33
C LYS A 136 -10.62 -14.20 8.45
N ALA A 137 -11.55 -14.51 7.55
CA ALA A 137 -12.19 -13.52 6.69
C ALA A 137 -13.24 -12.67 7.40
N PHE A 138 -13.96 -13.28 8.37
CA PHE A 138 -15.05 -12.61 9.08
C PHE A 138 -14.59 -11.31 9.75
N GLY A 139 -15.31 -10.22 9.48
CA GLY A 139 -15.03 -8.89 10.02
C GLY A 139 -13.94 -8.11 9.28
N ASN A 140 -13.17 -8.75 8.39
CA ASN A 140 -12.10 -8.10 7.64
C ASN A 140 -12.36 -8.08 6.12
N CYS A 141 -13.13 -9.05 5.63
CA CYS A 141 -13.24 -9.31 4.20
C CYS A 141 -14.69 -9.34 3.75
N GLU A 142 -14.87 -8.96 2.49
CA GLU A 142 -16.12 -9.00 1.75
C GLU A 142 -15.90 -9.75 0.45
N LYS A 143 -16.98 -10.25 -0.14
CA LYS A 143 -16.92 -10.76 -1.49
C LYS A 143 -16.71 -9.59 -2.46
N GLY A 144 -15.65 -9.66 -3.25
CA GLY A 144 -15.33 -8.64 -4.24
C GLY A 144 -16.17 -8.80 -5.51
N ALA A 145 -16.18 -7.77 -6.36
CA ALA A 145 -16.75 -7.88 -7.68
C ALA A 145 -15.97 -8.92 -8.52
N PRO A 146 -16.66 -9.79 -9.26
CA PRO A 146 -16.02 -10.83 -10.06
C PRO A 146 -15.34 -10.21 -11.29
N ASP A 147 -14.02 -10.00 -11.17
CA ASP A 147 -13.18 -9.57 -12.31
C ASP A 147 -12.48 -10.77 -12.98
N ASN A 148 -13.06 -11.91 -13.12
CA ASN A 148 -12.50 -13.18 -13.62
C ASN A 148 -12.35 -14.27 -12.54
N GLY A 149 -13.42 -14.59 -11.83
CA GLY A 149 -13.47 -15.66 -10.84
C GLY A 149 -13.79 -15.16 -9.43
N ALA A 150 -13.83 -16.07 -8.46
CA ALA A 150 -14.12 -15.71 -7.08
C ALA A 150 -13.02 -14.80 -6.54
N VAL A 151 -13.39 -13.61 -6.15
CA VAL A 151 -12.51 -12.61 -5.52
C VAL A 151 -13.03 -12.32 -4.13
N VAL A 152 -12.13 -12.27 -3.17
CA VAL A 152 -12.41 -11.80 -1.82
C VAL A 152 -11.56 -10.58 -1.57
N GLU A 153 -12.20 -9.48 -1.14
CA GLU A 153 -11.53 -8.23 -0.82
C GLU A 153 -11.49 -8.04 0.69
N CYS A 154 -10.31 -7.80 1.24
CA CYS A 154 -10.08 -7.60 2.67
C CYS A 154 -9.44 -6.24 2.93
N LYS A 155 -9.93 -5.52 3.95
CA LYS A 155 -9.34 -4.25 4.36
C LYS A 155 -7.95 -4.48 4.92
N ALA A 156 -6.98 -3.66 4.51
CA ALA A 156 -5.65 -3.69 5.10
C ALA A 156 -5.70 -3.23 6.57
N ALA A 157 -5.00 -3.94 7.44
CA ALA A 157 -4.98 -3.61 8.85
C ALA A 157 -4.45 -2.19 9.08
N GLY A 158 -5.22 -1.37 9.81
CA GLY A 158 -4.86 0.01 10.12
C GLY A 158 -5.02 1.01 8.96
N SER A 159 -5.56 0.60 7.82
CA SER A 159 -5.79 1.46 6.67
C SER A 159 -7.26 1.83 6.51
N GLN A 160 -7.50 3.05 6.04
CA GLN A 160 -8.83 3.52 5.62
C GLN A 160 -9.00 3.42 4.09
N HIS A 161 -7.92 3.38 3.35
CA HIS A 161 -7.88 3.56 1.90
C HIS A 161 -7.38 2.32 1.16
N ILE A 162 -6.74 1.37 1.85
CA ILE A 162 -6.11 0.21 1.22
C ILE A 162 -6.88 -1.07 1.53
N SER A 163 -7.07 -1.88 0.49
CA SER A 163 -7.58 -3.24 0.60
C SER A 163 -6.81 -4.19 -0.32
N TYR A 164 -6.90 -5.48 -0.03
CA TYR A 164 -6.26 -6.54 -0.78
C TYR A 164 -7.31 -7.45 -1.40
N ALA A 165 -7.25 -7.65 -2.71
CA ALA A 165 -8.09 -8.63 -3.38
C ALA A 165 -7.34 -9.96 -3.47
N PHE A 166 -7.99 -11.02 -3.00
CA PHE A 166 -7.47 -12.39 -3.04
C PHE A 166 -8.18 -13.20 -4.09
N THR A 167 -7.42 -14.00 -4.80
CA THR A 167 -7.95 -14.95 -5.78
C THR A 167 -7.37 -16.34 -5.55
N GLY A 168 -8.17 -17.34 -5.91
CA GLY A 168 -7.80 -18.76 -5.84
C GLY A 168 -8.91 -19.62 -6.40
N HIS A 169 -8.75 -20.94 -6.26
CA HIS A 169 -9.76 -21.88 -6.72
C HIS A 169 -10.94 -21.91 -5.75
N TRP A 170 -12.16 -21.77 -6.29
CA TRP A 170 -13.42 -21.91 -5.59
C TRP A 170 -14.42 -22.69 -6.45
N SER A 171 -14.97 -23.76 -5.89
CA SER A 171 -15.98 -24.60 -6.55
C SER A 171 -17.38 -24.50 -5.93
N GLY A 172 -17.53 -23.66 -4.92
CA GLY A 172 -18.84 -23.40 -4.32
C GLY A 172 -19.65 -22.36 -5.08
N PRO A 173 -20.88 -22.07 -4.64
CA PRO A 173 -21.75 -21.05 -5.23
C PRO A 173 -21.08 -19.68 -5.25
N ASP A 174 -21.29 -18.94 -6.34
CA ASP A 174 -20.67 -17.63 -6.55
C ASP A 174 -21.10 -16.60 -5.52
N GLU A 175 -22.26 -16.74 -4.91
CA GLU A 175 -22.79 -15.82 -3.90
C GLU A 175 -22.19 -16.06 -2.51
N LEU A 176 -21.58 -17.21 -2.27
CA LEU A 176 -21.03 -17.55 -0.96
C LEU A 176 -19.57 -17.15 -0.81
N MET A 177 -19.23 -16.73 0.40
CA MET A 177 -17.85 -16.53 0.82
C MET A 177 -17.17 -17.90 0.98
N PRO A 178 -15.99 -18.13 0.37
CA PRO A 178 -15.21 -19.32 0.66
C PRO A 178 -14.85 -19.43 2.15
N SER A 179 -14.72 -20.65 2.65
CA SER A 179 -14.29 -20.89 4.03
C SER A 179 -12.86 -20.38 4.27
N ASP A 180 -12.52 -20.08 5.53
CA ASP A 180 -11.16 -19.68 5.90
C ASP A 180 -10.12 -20.73 5.49
N ASP A 181 -10.47 -22.02 5.54
CA ASP A 181 -9.61 -23.11 5.06
C ASP A 181 -9.33 -23.05 3.55
N THR A 182 -10.30 -22.62 2.77
CA THR A 182 -10.12 -22.38 1.34
C THR A 182 -9.27 -21.14 1.11
N LEU A 183 -9.58 -20.06 1.82
CA LEU A 183 -8.93 -18.76 1.65
C LEU A 183 -7.46 -18.76 2.06
N LYS A 184 -7.04 -19.58 3.04
CA LYS A 184 -5.66 -19.57 3.56
C LYS A 184 -4.56 -19.69 2.50
N ASN A 185 -4.85 -20.34 1.38
CA ASN A 185 -3.92 -20.55 0.27
C ASN A 185 -4.12 -19.55 -0.89
N TRP A 186 -5.17 -18.74 -0.83
CA TRP A 186 -5.39 -17.70 -1.82
C TRP A 186 -4.32 -16.63 -1.69
N LYS A 187 -4.03 -15.95 -2.80
CA LYS A 187 -2.96 -14.97 -2.86
C LYS A 187 -3.51 -13.60 -3.25
N VAL A 188 -2.85 -12.56 -2.75
CA VAL A 188 -3.10 -11.20 -3.20
C VAL A 188 -2.90 -11.13 -4.70
N SER A 189 -3.93 -10.77 -5.43
CA SER A 189 -3.93 -10.56 -6.88
C SER A 189 -3.97 -9.09 -7.26
N LYS A 190 -4.50 -8.25 -6.35
CA LYS A 190 -4.52 -6.79 -6.49
C LYS A 190 -4.35 -6.13 -5.13
N ILE A 191 -3.62 -5.03 -5.09
CA ILE A 191 -3.67 -4.06 -4.00
C ILE A 191 -4.55 -2.92 -4.49
N ILE A 192 -5.56 -2.55 -3.73
CA ILE A 192 -6.57 -1.57 -4.13
C ILE A 192 -6.46 -0.37 -3.21
N TRP A 193 -6.27 0.79 -3.80
CA TRP A 193 -6.38 2.06 -3.09
C TRP A 193 -7.67 2.78 -3.49
N ARG A 194 -8.36 3.38 -2.51
CA ARG A 194 -9.55 4.23 -2.70
C ARG A 194 -9.43 5.50 -1.86
N ARG A 195 -9.92 6.62 -2.40
CA ARG A 195 -10.01 7.88 -1.63
C ARG A 195 -11.14 7.81 -0.60
#